data_5d7a002b5bc4de52ae44b5e81a670635
#
_entry.id   5d7a002b5bc4de52ae44b5e81a670635
#
_cell.length_a   1.000
_cell.length_b   1.000
_cell.length_c   1.000
_cell.angle_alpha   90.00
_cell.angle_beta   90.00
_cell.angle_gamma   90.00
#
_symmetry.space_group_name_H-M   'P 1'
#
loop_
_entity.id
_entity.type
_entity.pdbx_description
1 polymer ?
#
loop_
_entity_poly.entity_id
_entity_poly.type
_entity_poly.pdbx_seq_one_letter_code
_entity_poly.pdbx_strand_id
1 'polypeptide(L)'
;ASDVYKRQLYNWPYHKQTGYAWWIRRVRHSLGIYDLLRIDHFRGFDTYWAIPAGSPTACTGKWEIGPRMDLFHALEAALGKLPIIAEDLGELFPSVRKLLADSTFPGMKVLQFAFGGGDNEYLPHNHVKNSVVYPGTHDNTTLTDWWENAATGKEKANAAAYLHLTPCKPCLLSTTDAADE
;
A
#
# COMPACT_ATOMS: atom_id res chain seq x y z
N ALA A 1 -8.63 -15.76 -16.12
CA ALA A 1 -7.18 -15.96 -16.34
C ALA A 1 -6.31 -15.06 -15.44
N SER A 2 -6.71 -13.79 -15.20
CA SER A 2 -5.93 -12.87 -14.36
C SER A 2 -5.80 -13.33 -12.90
N ASP A 3 -6.80 -14.02 -12.35
CA ASP A 3 -6.80 -14.44 -10.95
C ASP A 3 -5.85 -15.60 -10.64
N VAL A 4 -5.49 -16.40 -11.63
CA VAL A 4 -4.55 -17.51 -11.45
C VAL A 4 -3.15 -16.99 -11.13
N TYR A 5 -2.71 -15.92 -11.78
CA TYR A 5 -1.39 -15.33 -11.55
C TYR A 5 -1.31 -14.53 -10.25
N LYS A 6 -2.39 -13.92 -9.81
CA LYS A 6 -2.46 -13.17 -8.54
C LYS A 6 -2.41 -14.06 -7.30
N ARG A 7 -2.62 -15.37 -7.46
CA ARG A 7 -2.63 -16.35 -6.35
C ARG A 7 -1.35 -17.15 -6.21
N GLN A 8 -0.33 -16.87 -7.01
CA GLN A 8 0.95 -17.57 -6.92
C GLN A 8 1.83 -16.94 -5.86
N LEU A 9 2.59 -17.78 -5.15
CA LEU A 9 3.58 -17.37 -4.18
C LEU A 9 4.97 -17.42 -4.80
N TYR A 10 5.84 -16.51 -4.39
CA TYR A 10 7.24 -16.55 -4.77
C TYR A 10 7.98 -17.63 -3.99
N ASN A 11 8.88 -18.35 -4.66
CA ASN A 11 9.81 -19.27 -4.00
C ASN A 11 10.98 -18.47 -3.41
N TRP A 12 10.77 -17.91 -2.21
CA TRP A 12 11.77 -17.06 -1.56
C TRP A 12 13.11 -17.77 -1.29
N PRO A 13 13.16 -19.06 -0.89
CA PRO A 13 14.42 -19.80 -0.78
C PRO A 13 15.23 -19.81 -2.07
N TYR A 14 14.59 -20.05 -3.21
CA TYR A 14 15.23 -20.01 -4.51
C TYR A 14 15.71 -18.61 -4.87
N HIS A 15 14.89 -17.58 -4.63
CA HIS A 15 15.30 -16.20 -4.87
C HIS A 15 16.52 -15.82 -4.03
N LYS A 16 16.57 -16.21 -2.76
CA LYS A 16 17.72 -15.98 -1.88
C LYS A 16 18.97 -16.72 -2.40
N GLN A 17 18.85 -17.99 -2.77
CA GLN A 17 19.93 -18.79 -3.32
C GLN A 17 20.53 -18.19 -4.61
N THR A 18 19.71 -17.56 -5.43
CA THR A 18 20.12 -16.89 -6.68
C THR A 18 20.48 -15.41 -6.48
N GLY A 19 20.69 -14.95 -5.25
CA GLY A 19 21.02 -13.56 -4.93
C GLY A 19 19.95 -12.58 -5.40
N TYR A 20 18.68 -12.99 -5.41
CA TYR A 20 17.54 -12.19 -5.88
C TYR A 20 17.69 -11.67 -7.32
N ALA A 21 18.44 -12.35 -8.17
CA ALA A 21 18.78 -11.91 -9.53
C ALA A 21 17.55 -11.56 -10.38
N TRP A 22 16.45 -12.31 -10.23
CA TRP A 22 15.20 -12.02 -10.97
C TRP A 22 14.59 -10.69 -10.52
N TRP A 23 14.53 -10.44 -9.20
CA TRP A 23 14.01 -9.20 -8.63
C TRP A 23 14.87 -8.00 -9.01
N ILE A 24 16.20 -8.14 -8.98
CA ILE A 24 17.14 -7.10 -9.40
C ILE A 24 16.91 -6.72 -10.87
N ARG A 25 16.76 -7.72 -11.75
CA ARG A 25 16.46 -7.44 -13.17
C ARG A 25 15.12 -6.75 -13.36
N ARG A 26 14.07 -7.19 -12.64
CA ARG A 26 12.73 -6.60 -12.72
C ARG A 26 12.75 -5.14 -12.27
N VAL A 27 13.30 -4.86 -11.10
CA VAL A 27 13.36 -3.49 -10.56
C VAL A 27 14.23 -2.60 -11.43
N ARG A 28 15.39 -3.08 -11.88
CA ARG A 28 16.26 -2.34 -12.81
C ARG A 28 15.54 -1.97 -14.11
N HIS A 29 14.82 -2.92 -14.70
CA HIS A 29 14.04 -2.65 -15.92
C HIS A 29 12.96 -1.60 -15.70
N SER A 30 12.22 -1.71 -14.61
CA SER A 30 11.18 -0.74 -14.27
C SER A 30 11.76 0.66 -14.01
N LEU A 31 12.89 0.76 -13.30
CA LEU A 31 13.58 2.04 -13.06
C LEU A 31 14.25 2.62 -14.31
N GLY A 32 14.42 1.83 -15.37
CA GLY A 32 14.83 2.31 -16.70
C GLY A 32 13.70 2.98 -17.48
N ILE A 33 12.45 2.83 -17.01
CA ILE A 33 11.25 3.37 -17.66
C ILE A 33 10.60 4.45 -16.78
N TYR A 34 10.60 4.25 -15.47
CA TYR A 34 9.91 5.09 -14.49
C TYR A 34 10.89 5.68 -13.49
N ASP A 35 10.68 6.92 -13.09
CA ASP A 35 11.48 7.62 -12.09
C ASP A 35 11.19 7.13 -10.67
N LEU A 36 10.00 6.58 -10.43
CA LEU A 36 9.52 6.14 -9.12
C LEU A 36 8.69 4.87 -9.27
N LEU A 37 8.86 3.92 -8.37
CA LEU A 37 8.09 2.67 -8.34
C LEU A 37 7.20 2.62 -7.09
N ARG A 38 5.95 2.21 -7.27
CA ARG A 38 5.11 1.78 -6.16
C ARG A 38 5.17 0.26 -6.05
N ILE A 39 5.54 -0.24 -4.89
CA ILE A 39 5.44 -1.67 -4.57
C ILE A 39 4.11 -1.91 -3.87
N ASP A 40 3.26 -2.67 -4.55
CA ASP A 40 1.96 -3.10 -4.07
C ASP A 40 2.09 -4.19 -3.01
N HIS A 41 1.17 -4.19 -2.02
CA HIS A 41 1.12 -5.18 -0.94
C HIS A 41 2.47 -5.38 -0.24
N PHE A 42 3.09 -4.28 0.20
CA PHE A 42 4.43 -4.28 0.80
C PHE A 42 4.54 -5.23 2.02
N ARG A 43 3.45 -5.40 2.79
CA ARG A 43 3.42 -6.34 3.91
C ARG A 43 3.77 -7.78 3.50
N GLY A 44 3.52 -8.17 2.26
CA GLY A 44 3.81 -9.50 1.74
C GLY A 44 5.30 -9.84 1.74
N PHE A 45 6.18 -8.85 1.83
CA PHE A 45 7.62 -9.06 2.01
C PHE A 45 8.01 -9.37 3.46
N ASP A 46 7.18 -9.03 4.44
CA ASP A 46 7.36 -9.45 5.83
C ASP A 46 6.73 -10.80 6.10
N THR A 47 5.42 -10.89 5.88
CA THR A 47 4.63 -12.10 6.08
C THR A 47 3.48 -12.15 5.08
N TYR A 48 3.13 -13.35 4.64
CA TYR A 48 2.03 -13.58 3.72
C TYR A 48 1.25 -14.82 4.09
N TRP A 49 -0.03 -14.83 3.75
CA TRP A 49 -0.92 -15.96 3.99
C TRP A 49 -0.80 -16.98 2.86
N ALA A 50 -0.23 -18.15 3.15
CA ALA A 50 -0.02 -19.21 2.19
C ALA A 50 -1.15 -20.25 2.27
N ILE A 51 -1.87 -20.43 1.17
CA ILE A 51 -2.97 -21.39 1.06
C ILE A 51 -2.50 -22.55 0.17
N PRO A 52 -2.60 -23.80 0.62
CA PRO A 52 -2.25 -24.95 -0.21
C PRO A 52 -3.08 -24.98 -1.51
N ALA A 53 -2.43 -25.32 -2.62
CA ALA A 53 -3.11 -25.43 -3.91
C ALA A 53 -4.24 -26.47 -3.81
N GLY A 54 -5.40 -26.14 -4.38
CA GLY A 54 -6.59 -27.00 -4.32
C GLY A 54 -7.44 -26.87 -3.05
N SER A 55 -7.05 -26.02 -2.09
CA SER A 55 -7.88 -25.74 -0.91
C SER A 55 -9.22 -25.12 -1.31
N PRO A 56 -10.35 -25.58 -0.77
CA PRO A 56 -11.67 -25.06 -1.12
C PRO A 56 -11.90 -23.65 -0.55
N THR A 57 -11.19 -23.28 0.51
CA THR A 57 -11.31 -21.97 1.17
C THR A 57 -9.94 -21.43 1.61
N ALA A 58 -9.88 -20.15 1.90
CA ALA A 58 -8.68 -19.51 2.44
C ALA A 58 -8.40 -19.86 3.92
N CYS A 59 -9.33 -20.50 4.62
CA CYS A 59 -9.23 -20.80 6.05
C CYS A 59 -8.13 -21.81 6.40
N THR A 60 -7.71 -22.64 5.44
CA THR A 60 -6.70 -23.69 5.61
C THR A 60 -5.26 -23.22 5.41
N GLY A 61 -5.07 -21.92 5.21
CA GLY A 61 -3.76 -21.33 5.02
C GLY A 61 -2.95 -21.23 6.32
N LYS A 62 -1.73 -20.75 6.18
CA LYS A 62 -0.84 -20.40 7.29
C LYS A 62 -0.01 -19.17 6.95
N TRP A 63 0.43 -18.45 7.98
CA TRP A 63 1.36 -17.37 7.81
C TRP A 63 2.77 -17.88 7.52
N GLU A 64 3.36 -17.39 6.45
CA GLU A 64 4.75 -17.65 6.05
C GLU A 64 5.56 -16.35 6.12
N ILE A 65 6.85 -16.49 6.39
CA ILE A 65 7.78 -15.36 6.47
C ILE A 65 8.30 -15.04 5.08
N GLY A 66 8.23 -13.77 4.70
CA GLY A 66 8.80 -13.24 3.47
C GLY A 66 10.31 -12.96 3.56
N PRO A 67 10.90 -12.42 2.50
CA PRO A 67 12.35 -12.17 2.43
C PRO A 67 12.81 -10.99 3.31
N ARG A 68 11.91 -10.15 3.76
CA ARG A 68 12.19 -8.97 4.59
C ARG A 68 13.28 -8.10 3.98
N MET A 69 14.17 -7.56 4.82
CA MET A 69 15.27 -6.69 4.38
C MET A 69 16.32 -7.40 3.52
N ASP A 70 16.40 -8.74 3.53
CA ASP A 70 17.34 -9.47 2.67
C ASP A 70 17.18 -9.11 1.19
N LEU A 71 15.92 -9.01 0.71
CA LEU A 71 15.62 -8.60 -0.66
C LEU A 71 16.04 -7.14 -0.91
N PHE A 72 15.66 -6.22 -0.02
CA PHE A 72 15.91 -4.79 -0.22
C PHE A 72 17.40 -4.47 -0.15
N HIS A 73 18.15 -5.10 0.76
CA HIS A 73 19.62 -4.99 0.79
C HIS A 73 20.26 -5.49 -0.52
N ALA A 74 19.77 -6.60 -1.10
CA ALA A 74 20.28 -7.09 -2.38
C ALA A 74 19.95 -6.14 -3.53
N LEU A 75 18.76 -5.54 -3.52
CA LEU A 75 18.36 -4.53 -4.51
C LEU A 75 19.23 -3.26 -4.39
N GLU A 76 19.41 -2.74 -3.18
CA GLU A 76 20.23 -1.55 -2.92
C GLU A 76 21.70 -1.78 -3.29
N ALA A 77 22.25 -2.95 -2.95
CA ALA A 77 23.62 -3.31 -3.31
C ALA A 77 23.83 -3.35 -4.85
N ALA A 78 22.81 -3.76 -5.60
CA ALA A 78 22.89 -3.91 -7.05
C ALA A 78 22.48 -2.66 -7.85
N LEU A 79 21.63 -1.79 -7.30
CA LEU A 79 20.97 -0.69 -8.00
C LEU A 79 21.22 0.69 -7.37
N GLY A 80 21.80 0.72 -6.16
CA GLY A 80 21.95 1.95 -5.39
C GLY A 80 20.64 2.36 -4.70
N LYS A 81 20.46 3.67 -4.50
CA LYS A 81 19.24 4.20 -3.86
C LYS A 81 18.00 3.82 -4.67
N LEU A 82 17.01 3.28 -3.98
CA LEU A 82 15.76 2.81 -4.57
C LEU A 82 14.66 3.88 -4.42
N PRO A 83 14.20 4.49 -5.52
CA PRO A 83 13.05 5.39 -5.50
C PRO A 83 11.75 4.56 -5.46
N ILE A 84 11.39 4.09 -4.27
CA ILE A 84 10.25 3.19 -4.05
C ILE A 84 9.30 3.81 -3.05
N ILE A 85 7.99 3.72 -3.35
CA ILE A 85 6.89 3.92 -2.42
C ILE A 85 6.37 2.55 -2.02
N ALA A 86 6.21 2.30 -0.72
CA ALA A 86 5.66 1.07 -0.20
C ALA A 86 4.15 1.22 0.04
N GLU A 87 3.34 0.35 -0.58
CA GLU A 87 1.93 0.27 -0.23
C GLU A 87 1.81 -0.53 1.07
N ASP A 88 1.58 0.21 2.17
CA ASP A 88 1.48 -0.29 3.54
C ASP A 88 0.06 -0.17 4.11
N LEU A 89 -0.95 -0.25 3.24
CA LEU A 89 -2.35 -0.15 3.64
C LEU A 89 -2.86 -1.43 4.30
N GLY A 90 -3.91 -1.30 5.09
CA GLY A 90 -4.58 -2.40 5.76
C GLY A 90 -4.01 -2.71 7.15
N GLU A 91 -4.22 -3.94 7.62
CA GLU A 91 -3.78 -4.37 8.95
C GLU A 91 -2.28 -4.66 8.97
N LEU A 92 -1.54 -3.84 9.71
CA LEU A 92 -0.09 -3.93 9.81
C LEU A 92 0.34 -4.52 11.16
N PHE A 93 1.02 -5.67 11.10
CA PHE A 93 1.71 -6.22 12.26
C PHE A 93 2.93 -5.35 12.64
N PRO A 94 3.38 -5.39 13.91
CA PRO A 94 4.57 -4.65 14.32
C PRO A 94 5.81 -4.95 13.47
N SER A 95 5.95 -6.19 12.97
CA SER A 95 7.06 -6.59 12.09
C SER A 95 7.00 -5.90 10.72
N VAL A 96 5.81 -5.65 10.17
CA VAL A 96 5.63 -4.90 8.91
C VAL A 96 6.02 -3.43 9.10
N ARG A 97 5.60 -2.81 10.21
CA ARG A 97 5.99 -1.44 10.55
C ARG A 97 7.50 -1.32 10.72
N LYS A 98 8.13 -2.33 11.36
CA LYS A 98 9.58 -2.40 11.45
C LYS A 98 10.24 -2.52 10.08
N LEU A 99 9.75 -3.40 9.21
CA LEU A 99 10.26 -3.56 7.85
C LEU A 99 10.18 -2.25 7.06
N LEU A 100 9.06 -1.53 7.15
CA LEU A 100 8.90 -0.23 6.50
C LEU A 100 9.91 0.79 7.03
N ALA A 101 10.08 0.87 8.35
CA ALA A 101 11.05 1.76 8.97
C ALA A 101 12.49 1.42 8.56
N ASP A 102 12.86 0.13 8.56
CA ASP A 102 14.20 -0.33 8.18
C ASP A 102 14.49 -0.07 6.68
N SER A 103 13.47 -0.17 5.81
CA SER A 103 13.61 0.09 4.38
C SER A 103 13.75 1.58 4.03
N THR A 104 13.37 2.47 4.94
CA THR A 104 13.29 3.92 4.74
C THR A 104 12.35 4.36 3.61
N PHE A 105 11.56 3.47 3.04
CA PHE A 105 10.61 3.82 1.99
C PHE A 105 9.44 4.62 2.55
N PRO A 106 8.94 5.63 1.83
CA PRO A 106 7.69 6.26 2.19
C PRO A 106 6.54 5.27 2.11
N GLY A 107 5.72 5.23 3.14
CA GLY A 107 4.45 4.53 3.13
C GLY A 107 3.35 5.37 2.48
N MET A 108 2.13 4.83 2.42
CA MET A 108 0.97 5.49 1.82
C MET A 108 -0.06 5.87 2.88
N LYS A 109 -0.71 7.01 2.68
CA LYS A 109 -1.88 7.44 3.44
C LYS A 109 -3.04 7.73 2.48
N VAL A 110 -4.21 7.18 2.78
CA VAL A 110 -5.42 7.35 1.97
C VAL A 110 -6.43 8.17 2.75
N LEU A 111 -6.76 9.35 2.24
CA LEU A 111 -7.61 10.32 2.93
C LEU A 111 -9.03 9.78 3.17
N GLN A 112 -9.58 8.99 2.26
CA GLN A 112 -10.90 8.39 2.44
C GLN A 112 -10.98 7.51 3.71
N PHE A 113 -9.86 6.95 4.18
CA PHE A 113 -9.83 6.12 5.38
C PHE A 113 -9.78 6.91 6.70
N ALA A 114 -9.58 8.23 6.60
CA ALA A 114 -9.40 9.09 7.77
C ALA A 114 -10.67 9.29 8.61
N PHE A 115 -11.84 9.21 8.00
CA PHE A 115 -13.06 9.78 8.57
C PHE A 115 -14.00 8.77 9.23
N GLY A 116 -13.61 7.52 9.37
CA GLY A 116 -14.38 6.46 10.06
C GLY A 116 -14.60 6.72 11.56
N GLY A 117 -13.85 7.63 12.14
CA GLY A 117 -13.93 8.06 13.54
C GLY A 117 -12.75 7.61 14.38
N GLY A 118 -12.61 8.22 15.55
CA GLY A 118 -11.45 8.06 16.42
C GLY A 118 -10.20 8.73 15.86
N ASP A 119 -9.14 8.68 16.66
CA ASP A 119 -7.81 9.10 16.21
C ASP A 119 -7.15 7.95 15.44
N ASN A 120 -6.76 8.20 14.19
CA ASN A 120 -6.18 7.20 13.34
C ASN A 120 -5.04 7.77 12.47
N GLU A 121 -4.23 6.89 11.93
CA GLU A 121 -3.03 7.25 11.16
C GLU A 121 -3.29 7.89 9.79
N TYR A 122 -4.54 7.88 9.31
CA TYR A 122 -4.92 8.50 8.03
C TYR A 122 -5.39 9.96 8.19
N LEU A 123 -5.61 10.42 9.42
CA LEU A 123 -5.91 11.83 9.68
C LEU A 123 -4.69 12.70 9.33
N PRO A 124 -4.84 13.78 8.57
CA PRO A 124 -3.71 14.60 8.11
C PRO A 124 -2.74 15.04 9.19
N HIS A 125 -3.21 15.36 10.40
CA HIS A 125 -2.33 15.77 11.51
C HIS A 125 -1.48 14.62 12.09
N ASN A 126 -1.82 13.37 11.77
CA ASN A 126 -1.07 12.17 12.17
C ASN A 126 -0.10 11.67 11.10
N HIS A 127 -0.09 12.30 9.92
CA HIS A 127 0.80 11.85 8.85
C HIS A 127 2.26 12.03 9.23
N VAL A 128 3.02 10.94 9.08
CA VAL A 128 4.48 11.00 9.20
C VAL A 128 5.09 11.69 7.98
N LYS A 129 6.19 12.40 8.15
CA LYS A 129 6.84 13.15 7.07
C LYS A 129 7.26 12.25 5.89
N ASN A 130 7.68 11.00 6.18
CA ASN A 130 8.06 10.02 5.17
C ASN A 130 6.84 9.21 4.71
N SER A 131 5.88 9.86 4.07
CA SER A 131 4.69 9.23 3.49
C SER A 131 4.22 9.97 2.26
N VAL A 132 3.47 9.26 1.42
CA VAL A 132 2.76 9.82 0.27
C VAL A 132 1.26 9.76 0.55
N VAL A 133 0.57 10.89 0.38
CA VAL A 133 -0.86 11.01 0.67
C VAL A 133 -1.65 11.01 -0.63
N TYR A 134 -2.69 10.19 -0.67
CA TYR A 134 -3.63 10.11 -1.79
C TYR A 134 -5.05 10.39 -1.29
N PRO A 135 -5.90 11.07 -2.06
CA PRO A 135 -7.34 11.15 -1.76
C PRO A 135 -7.99 9.76 -1.73
N GLY A 136 -7.71 8.94 -2.72
CA GLY A 136 -8.05 7.53 -2.89
C GLY A 136 -7.05 6.87 -3.82
N THR A 137 -7.16 5.56 -4.02
CA THR A 137 -6.35 4.77 -4.96
C THR A 137 -7.26 4.18 -6.04
N HIS A 138 -6.67 3.48 -7.03
CA HIS A 138 -7.42 2.74 -8.05
C HIS A 138 -8.32 1.61 -7.47
N ASP A 139 -8.14 1.25 -6.20
CA ASP A 139 -8.99 0.29 -5.48
C ASP A 139 -10.16 0.97 -4.74
N ASN A 140 -10.19 2.29 -4.74
CA ASN A 140 -11.24 3.09 -4.13
C ASN A 140 -12.12 3.73 -5.21
N THR A 141 -13.32 4.17 -4.82
CA THR A 141 -14.12 5.06 -5.66
C THR A 141 -13.49 6.45 -5.71
N THR A 142 -13.88 7.27 -6.68
CA THR A 142 -13.48 8.68 -6.70
C THR A 142 -13.91 9.38 -5.42
N LEU A 143 -13.27 10.48 -5.07
CA LEU A 143 -13.62 11.21 -3.84
C LEU A 143 -15.05 11.75 -3.87
N THR A 144 -15.52 12.16 -5.05
CA THR A 144 -16.91 12.58 -5.26
C THR A 144 -17.87 11.42 -5.03
N ASP A 145 -17.64 10.27 -5.65
CA ASP A 145 -18.48 9.09 -5.47
C ASP A 145 -18.42 8.56 -4.04
N TRP A 146 -17.25 8.58 -3.40
CA TRP A 146 -17.13 8.27 -1.98
C TRP A 146 -18.03 9.19 -1.14
N TRP A 147 -17.98 10.49 -1.36
CA TRP A 147 -18.80 11.46 -0.64
C TRP A 147 -20.31 11.25 -0.89
N GLU A 148 -20.70 11.05 -2.12
CA GLU A 148 -22.12 10.95 -2.48
C GLU A 148 -22.75 9.62 -2.10
N ASN A 149 -22.05 8.51 -2.38
CA ASN A 149 -22.62 7.17 -2.39
C ASN A 149 -22.01 6.20 -1.37
N ALA A 150 -20.70 6.27 -1.10
CA ALA A 150 -20.02 5.26 -0.30
C ALA A 150 -19.88 5.65 1.18
N ALA A 151 -19.59 6.92 1.48
CA ALA A 151 -19.37 7.37 2.85
C ALA A 151 -20.67 7.34 3.67
N THR A 152 -20.56 6.81 4.86
CA THR A 152 -21.66 6.83 5.85
C THR A 152 -21.95 8.26 6.32
N GLY A 153 -23.14 8.49 6.87
CA GLY A 153 -23.48 9.80 7.45
C GLY A 153 -22.50 10.25 8.55
N LYS A 154 -21.94 9.29 9.30
CA LYS A 154 -20.92 9.56 10.32
C LYS A 154 -19.59 10.01 9.69
N GLU A 155 -19.13 9.35 8.66
CA GLU A 155 -17.89 9.72 7.94
C GLU A 155 -18.03 11.11 7.29
N LYS A 156 -19.17 11.39 6.65
CA LYS A 156 -19.46 12.72 6.10
C LYS A 156 -19.45 13.81 7.18
N ALA A 157 -20.05 13.55 8.32
CA ALA A 157 -20.06 14.49 9.45
C ALA A 157 -18.65 14.72 10.01
N ASN A 158 -17.88 13.64 10.19
CA ASN A 158 -16.49 13.73 10.66
C ASN A 158 -15.61 14.50 9.66
N ALA A 159 -15.72 14.20 8.38
CA ALA A 159 -14.97 14.88 7.33
C ALA A 159 -15.32 16.37 7.26
N ALA A 160 -16.62 16.70 7.31
CA ALA A 160 -17.09 18.08 7.28
C ALA A 160 -16.57 18.87 8.49
N ALA A 161 -16.64 18.28 9.69
CA ALA A 161 -16.13 18.91 10.91
C ALA A 161 -14.60 19.09 10.86
N TYR A 162 -13.86 18.06 10.46
CA TYR A 162 -12.40 18.09 10.41
C TYR A 162 -11.85 19.07 9.37
N LEU A 163 -12.44 19.07 8.18
CA LEU A 163 -12.03 19.93 7.07
C LEU A 163 -12.70 21.33 7.07
N HIS A 164 -13.52 21.62 8.10
CA HIS A 164 -14.30 22.86 8.19
C HIS A 164 -15.16 23.14 6.95
N LEU A 165 -15.72 22.07 6.36
CA LEU A 165 -16.57 22.20 5.19
C LEU A 165 -17.93 22.84 5.59
N THR A 166 -18.33 23.85 4.88
CA THR A 166 -19.70 24.36 4.97
C THR A 166 -20.67 23.41 4.27
N PRO A 167 -21.94 23.26 4.72
CA PRO A 167 -22.84 22.16 4.35
C PRO A 167 -23.13 21.93 2.87
N CYS A 168 -22.56 22.69 1.97
CA CYS A 168 -23.00 22.72 0.56
C CYS A 168 -21.97 22.43 -0.52
N LYS A 169 -20.71 22.06 -0.23
CA LYS A 169 -19.76 21.87 -1.35
C LYS A 169 -18.81 20.69 -1.17
N PRO A 170 -19.11 19.55 -1.85
CA PRO A 170 -18.12 18.53 -2.17
C PRO A 170 -16.93 19.09 -2.98
N CYS A 171 -17.07 20.29 -3.52
CA CYS A 171 -16.13 20.95 -4.43
C CYS A 171 -14.69 21.15 -3.86
N LEU A 172 -14.52 21.29 -2.54
CA LEU A 172 -13.20 21.39 -1.93
C LEU A 172 -12.46 20.05 -1.87
N LEU A 173 -13.20 18.95 -1.88
CA LEU A 173 -12.64 17.61 -1.97
C LEU A 173 -12.31 17.25 -3.43
N SER A 174 -13.09 17.71 -4.39
CA SER A 174 -12.88 17.41 -5.81
C SER A 174 -11.68 18.14 -6.43
N THR A 175 -11.24 19.26 -5.86
CA THR A 175 -10.02 19.95 -6.33
C THR A 175 -8.72 19.24 -6.02
N THR A 176 -8.77 18.18 -5.21
CA THR A 176 -7.60 17.33 -4.88
C THR A 176 -7.63 15.98 -5.60
N ASP A 177 -8.67 15.71 -6.36
CA ASP A 177 -8.86 14.45 -7.07
C ASP A 177 -8.18 14.50 -8.44
N ALA A 178 -6.86 14.33 -8.44
CA ALA A 178 -6.07 14.22 -9.67
C ALA A 178 -6.16 12.80 -10.32
N ALA A 179 -7.02 11.93 -9.79
CA ALA A 179 -7.14 10.55 -10.25
C ALA A 179 -8.19 10.36 -11.37
N ASP A 180 -8.91 11.43 -11.75
CA ASP A 180 -9.99 11.38 -12.75
C ASP A 180 -9.53 11.81 -14.17
N GLU A 181 -8.22 11.93 -14.44
CA GLU A 181 -7.70 12.16 -15.80
C GLU A 181 -7.02 10.91 -16.39
#